data_69c17899957852091ddc5d317238c1fd
#
_entry.id   69c17899957852091ddc5d317238c1fd
#
_cell.length_a   1.000
_cell.length_b   1.000
_cell.length_c   1.000
_cell.angle_alpha   90.00
_cell.angle_beta   90.00
_cell.angle_gamma   90.00
#
_symmetry.space_group_name_H-M   'P 1'
#
loop_
_entity.id
_entity.type
_entity.pdbx_description
1 polymer ?
#
loop_
_entity_poly.entity_id
_entity_poly.type
_entity_poly.pdbx_seq_one_letter_code
_entity_poly.pdbx_strand_id
1 'polypeptide(L)'
;MLTKNARRTLASILLSLAVALTSVGAAEAAPRVAAAVTVQNDVFWKDTSGNPIYSQGGGVLKVGTTYYWYGAKYNGAVSYYNNPGGGKNGDTSLSAITIYSSTDLANWKFEGNALTYASMAAKLTMTSDTWIGRVGAAYNSTTKKYVLIGQYQGTPDTQQFFATSDTPNGPFTVNGTQATISNVTNNNCGDQAIFNDDDGQAYILCSSLSGRSNVYVVPLRPADFLAAEPATRIYNGSGREGNAMFKYGGRYYACSSDLHGWNASHSYCISASSVLGPYSAETVMGNTDLDFSHVTQTGLFITVKGSTQSTVIFGGDRWSDFAGNGLGYNQWLPLTFEGSAPSMQSLSEWSINASTGTWTVGPGNNYALNPSFEADRVATNPPAGWQTSAGADVTTTHSGNFAWQLTSASSVSQTLASVPNGSYTLSVWARGTGTGTLQAKGFGGTDLSTALSGSANAWAQVKLSGIAVSNGKCQISAATSAGTISVDDFTLIKN
;
A
#
# COMPACT_ATOMS: atom_id res chain seq x y z
N MET A 1 -33.98 -80.51 74.99
CA MET A 1 -34.57 -81.28 73.88
C MET A 1 -35.20 -80.30 72.89
N LEU A 2 -34.66 -80.28 71.70
CA LEU A 2 -35.30 -80.02 70.42
C LEU A 2 -36.31 -78.88 70.34
N THR A 3 -36.34 -78.04 69.37
CA THR A 3 -35.70 -77.78 68.07
C THR A 3 -36.47 -76.69 67.42
N LYS A 4 -35.85 -76.10 66.53
CA LYS A 4 -36.16 -75.68 65.17
C LYS A 4 -36.43 -74.17 64.91
N ASN A 5 -35.51 -73.72 64.16
CA ASN A 5 -35.43 -72.56 63.37
C ASN A 5 -36.61 -72.27 62.45
N ALA A 6 -36.98 -70.99 62.30
CA ALA A 6 -37.61 -70.49 61.10
C ALA A 6 -36.85 -69.20 60.65
N ARG A 7 -36.15 -69.37 59.57
CA ARG A 7 -35.50 -68.25 58.85
C ARG A 7 -36.57 -67.49 58.06
N ARG A 8 -36.72 -66.20 58.27
CA ARG A 8 -37.45 -65.31 57.36
C ARG A 8 -36.48 -64.65 56.43
N THR A 9 -36.69 -64.95 55.14
CA THR A 9 -35.94 -64.30 54.04
C THR A 9 -36.55 -62.93 53.76
N LEU A 10 -35.79 -61.85 53.97
CA LEU A 10 -36.13 -60.53 53.41
C LEU A 10 -35.57 -60.45 52.01
N ALA A 11 -36.44 -60.24 51.03
CA ALA A 11 -36.11 -59.92 49.67
C ALA A 11 -35.87 -58.37 49.62
N SER A 12 -34.64 -57.98 49.38
CA SER A 12 -34.27 -56.54 49.13
C SER A 12 -34.48 -56.30 47.67
N ILE A 13 -35.43 -55.44 47.33
CA ILE A 13 -35.62 -54.89 45.96
C ILE A 13 -34.63 -53.77 45.80
N LEU A 14 -33.56 -53.97 44.99
CA LEU A 14 -32.67 -52.93 44.51
C LEU A 14 -33.31 -52.23 43.32
N LEU A 15 -33.75 -51.00 43.52
CA LEU A 15 -34.22 -50.12 42.46
C LEU A 15 -33.00 -49.46 41.82
N SER A 16 -32.57 -49.93 40.63
CA SER A 16 -31.47 -49.34 39.87
C SER A 16 -31.98 -48.09 39.17
N LEU A 17 -31.60 -46.91 39.66
CA LEU A 17 -31.84 -45.63 38.96
C LEU A 17 -30.73 -45.45 37.93
N ALA A 18 -31.04 -45.73 36.66
CA ALA A 18 -30.15 -45.43 35.55
C ALA A 18 -30.23 -43.90 35.25
N VAL A 19 -29.22 -43.15 35.70
CA VAL A 19 -29.06 -41.77 35.27
C VAL A 19 -28.47 -41.79 33.87
N ALA A 20 -29.29 -41.50 32.86
CA ALA A 20 -28.85 -41.22 31.51
C ALA A 20 -28.14 -39.84 31.49
N LEU A 21 -26.82 -39.84 31.54
CA LEU A 21 -26.04 -38.65 31.17
C LEU A 21 -26.18 -38.40 29.67
N THR A 22 -27.10 -37.55 29.27
CA THR A 22 -27.09 -36.95 27.94
C THR A 22 -25.89 -36.01 27.91
N SER A 23 -24.80 -36.41 27.25
CA SER A 23 -23.73 -35.52 26.84
C SER A 23 -24.32 -34.49 25.86
N VAL A 24 -24.63 -33.31 26.35
CA VAL A 24 -24.84 -32.16 25.49
C VAL A 24 -23.46 -31.85 24.86
N GLY A 25 -23.23 -32.38 23.68
CA GLY A 25 -22.09 -31.98 22.87
C GLY A 25 -22.19 -30.47 22.69
N ALA A 26 -21.22 -29.73 23.26
CA ALA A 26 -21.05 -28.35 22.93
C ALA A 26 -20.85 -28.28 21.39
N ALA A 27 -21.84 -27.77 20.69
CA ALA A 27 -21.70 -27.46 19.29
C ALA A 27 -20.56 -26.45 19.23
N GLU A 28 -19.42 -26.85 18.67
CA GLU A 28 -18.32 -25.96 18.38
C GLU A 28 -18.89 -24.84 17.50
N ALA A 29 -18.90 -23.61 18.05
CA ALA A 29 -19.41 -22.46 17.31
C ALA A 29 -18.58 -22.36 16.03
N ALA A 30 -19.23 -22.41 14.87
CA ALA A 30 -18.54 -22.23 13.60
C ALA A 30 -17.65 -20.96 13.70
N PRO A 31 -16.42 -21.00 13.21
CA PRO A 31 -15.51 -19.88 13.31
C PRO A 31 -16.20 -18.65 12.69
N ARG A 32 -16.36 -17.63 13.50
CA ARG A 32 -16.99 -16.38 13.06
C ARG A 32 -16.09 -15.76 12.00
N VAL A 33 -16.52 -15.75 10.75
CA VAL A 33 -15.78 -15.04 9.68
C VAL A 33 -15.65 -13.59 10.12
N ALA A 34 -14.40 -13.10 10.21
CA ALA A 34 -14.14 -11.72 10.56
C ALA A 34 -14.86 -10.80 9.57
N ALA A 35 -15.35 -9.67 10.03
CA ALA A 35 -15.96 -8.67 9.15
C ALA A 35 -14.89 -8.06 8.23
N ALA A 36 -15.31 -7.57 7.06
CA ALA A 36 -14.45 -6.75 6.21
C ALA A 36 -14.18 -5.41 6.92
N VAL A 37 -12.97 -4.90 6.75
CA VAL A 37 -12.52 -3.63 7.34
C VAL A 37 -12.14 -2.65 6.23
N THR A 38 -12.37 -1.37 6.48
CA THR A 38 -12.12 -0.31 5.50
C THR A 38 -10.66 0.13 5.53
N VAL A 39 -10.07 0.22 4.35
CA VAL A 39 -8.79 0.87 4.07
C VAL A 39 -9.11 2.22 3.43
N GLN A 40 -8.63 3.30 4.04
CA GLN A 40 -8.80 4.67 3.56
C GLN A 40 -7.46 5.17 3.04
N ASN A 41 -7.37 5.45 1.75
CA ASN A 41 -6.20 6.09 1.13
C ASN A 41 -6.30 7.62 1.18
N ASP A 42 -5.27 8.31 0.71
CA ASP A 42 -5.17 9.78 0.64
C ASP A 42 -5.26 10.50 2.00
N VAL A 43 -5.03 9.77 3.08
CA VAL A 43 -5.01 10.30 4.45
C VAL A 43 -3.81 9.79 5.22
N PHE A 44 -3.41 10.52 6.26
CA PHE A 44 -2.42 10.05 7.21
C PHE A 44 -3.05 8.98 8.11
N TRP A 45 -2.57 7.76 8.04
CA TRP A 45 -3.14 6.65 8.82
C TRP A 45 -2.85 6.80 10.31
N LYS A 46 -3.77 6.29 11.12
CA LYS A 46 -3.65 6.26 12.57
C LYS A 46 -3.68 4.83 13.09
N ASP A 47 -2.90 4.59 14.13
CA ASP A 47 -2.92 3.33 14.85
C ASP A 47 -4.20 3.18 15.71
N THR A 48 -4.39 2.01 16.30
CA THR A 48 -5.56 1.71 17.15
C THR A 48 -5.64 2.59 18.41
N SER A 49 -4.61 3.36 18.73
CA SER A 49 -4.58 4.33 19.83
C SER A 49 -4.81 5.76 19.34
N GLY A 50 -5.01 5.97 18.03
CA GLY A 50 -5.26 7.27 17.41
C GLY A 50 -3.99 8.06 17.05
N ASN A 51 -2.80 7.49 17.23
CA ASN A 51 -1.55 8.13 16.86
C ASN A 51 -1.23 7.93 15.36
N PRO A 52 -0.52 8.87 14.72
CA PRO A 52 -0.14 8.70 13.31
C PRO A 52 0.79 7.50 13.13
N ILE A 53 0.58 6.77 12.02
CA ILE A 53 1.44 5.67 11.61
C ILE A 53 2.62 6.23 10.81
N TYR A 54 3.83 5.94 11.25
CA TYR A 54 5.06 6.24 10.55
C TYR A 54 5.73 4.92 10.15
N SER A 55 5.61 4.50 8.91
CA SER A 55 6.14 3.23 8.42
C SER A 55 6.37 3.30 6.90
N GLN A 56 7.30 4.14 6.46
CA GLN A 56 7.59 4.32 5.04
C GLN A 56 8.76 3.45 4.58
N GLY A 57 8.77 3.12 3.29
CA GLY A 57 9.79 2.26 2.69
C GLY A 57 9.88 0.92 3.41
N GLY A 58 8.76 0.36 3.75
CA GLY A 58 8.66 -0.79 4.63
C GLY A 58 8.26 -2.08 3.96
N GLY A 59 8.17 -3.16 4.77
CA GLY A 59 7.71 -4.47 4.37
C GLY A 59 6.81 -5.11 5.42
N VAL A 60 5.98 -6.06 5.00
CA VAL A 60 5.06 -6.78 5.87
C VAL A 60 5.43 -8.25 5.94
N LEU A 61 5.55 -8.78 7.15
CA LEU A 61 5.74 -10.21 7.43
C LEU A 61 4.48 -10.78 8.08
N LYS A 62 3.94 -11.86 7.55
CA LYS A 62 2.83 -12.60 8.17
C LYS A 62 3.36 -13.71 9.07
N VAL A 63 2.92 -13.73 10.33
CA VAL A 63 3.24 -14.76 11.33
C VAL A 63 1.95 -15.31 11.90
N GLY A 64 1.61 -16.54 11.57
CA GLY A 64 0.30 -17.10 11.91
C GLY A 64 -0.84 -16.30 11.26
N THR A 65 -1.73 -15.73 12.08
CA THR A 65 -2.84 -14.87 11.64
C THR A 65 -2.52 -13.38 11.70
N THR A 66 -1.32 -13.00 12.19
CA THR A 66 -0.93 -11.61 12.42
C THR A 66 0.04 -11.14 11.35
N TYR A 67 -0.18 -9.95 10.84
CA TYR A 67 0.71 -9.22 9.94
C TYR A 67 1.53 -8.23 10.78
N TYR A 68 2.84 -8.21 10.58
CA TYR A 68 3.77 -7.27 11.19
C TYR A 68 4.34 -6.37 10.11
N TRP A 69 4.13 -5.07 10.26
CA TRP A 69 4.58 -4.06 9.32
C TRP A 69 5.75 -3.27 9.90
N TYR A 70 6.89 -3.35 9.21
CA TYR A 70 8.13 -2.67 9.57
C TYR A 70 8.37 -1.53 8.59
N GLY A 71 8.80 -0.37 9.05
CA GLY A 71 9.12 0.74 8.18
C GLY A 71 9.83 1.88 8.90
N ALA A 72 10.34 2.83 8.12
CA ALA A 72 11.07 3.96 8.64
C ALA A 72 10.14 5.04 9.19
N LYS A 73 10.46 5.55 10.38
CA LYS A 73 9.94 6.80 10.92
C LYS A 73 10.93 7.90 10.66
N TYR A 74 10.65 8.72 9.66
CA TYR A 74 11.45 9.90 9.32
C TYR A 74 10.99 11.12 10.11
N ASN A 75 11.95 12.00 10.47
CA ASN A 75 11.65 13.25 11.20
C ASN A 75 10.78 14.19 10.37
N GLY A 76 10.96 14.21 9.05
CA GLY A 76 10.12 14.97 8.14
C GLY A 76 8.66 14.56 8.14
N ALA A 77 8.36 13.25 8.28
CA ALA A 77 7.00 12.77 8.40
C ALA A 77 6.33 13.25 9.70
N VAL A 78 7.08 13.28 10.80
CA VAL A 78 6.59 13.80 12.09
C VAL A 78 6.33 15.30 12.01
N SER A 79 7.27 16.06 11.41
CA SER A 79 7.13 17.49 11.23
C SER A 79 5.94 17.86 10.35
N TYR A 80 5.76 17.14 9.24
CA TYR A 80 4.63 17.35 8.34
C TYR A 80 3.28 17.02 9.01
N TYR A 81 3.17 15.90 9.71
CA TYR A 81 1.94 15.56 10.42
C TYR A 81 1.54 16.63 11.45
N ASN A 82 2.51 17.18 12.17
CA ASN A 82 2.26 18.21 13.18
C ASN A 82 1.95 19.59 12.59
N ASN A 83 2.37 19.87 11.35
CA ASN A 83 2.15 21.13 10.66
C ASN A 83 1.99 20.94 9.14
N PRO A 84 0.90 20.31 8.69
CA PRO A 84 0.67 20.07 7.26
C PRO A 84 0.51 21.37 6.46
N GLY A 85 -0.01 22.44 7.07
CA GLY A 85 -0.09 23.76 6.45
C GLY A 85 1.26 24.45 6.23
N GLY A 86 2.34 23.95 6.80
CA GLY A 86 3.72 24.40 6.54
C GLY A 86 4.26 23.90 5.20
N GLY A 87 3.49 23.10 4.47
CA GLY A 87 3.84 22.54 3.18
C GLY A 87 4.75 21.32 3.28
N LYS A 88 5.32 20.95 2.13
CA LYS A 88 6.16 19.77 1.93
C LYS A 88 7.33 19.70 2.93
N ASN A 89 7.55 18.53 3.53
CA ASN A 89 8.71 18.25 4.35
C ASN A 89 9.36 16.93 3.93
N GLY A 90 10.55 17.02 3.34
CA GLY A 90 11.33 15.93 2.77
C GLY A 90 12.47 15.43 3.66
N ASP A 91 12.52 15.79 4.94
CA ASP A 91 13.57 15.35 5.86
C ASP A 91 13.47 13.83 6.11
N THR A 92 14.37 13.06 5.48
CA THR A 92 14.49 11.62 5.62
C THR A 92 15.46 11.18 6.72
N SER A 93 15.88 12.08 7.61
CA SER A 93 16.65 11.69 8.79
C SER A 93 15.83 10.71 9.65
N LEU A 94 16.49 9.62 10.08
CA LEU A 94 15.82 8.53 10.78
C LEU A 94 15.59 8.84 12.25
N SER A 95 14.37 8.70 12.72
CA SER A 95 14.04 8.62 14.14
C SER A 95 14.11 7.16 14.66
N ALA A 96 13.44 6.25 13.96
CA ALA A 96 13.37 4.83 14.32
C ALA A 96 12.91 3.98 13.12
N ILE A 97 13.10 2.68 13.23
CA ILE A 97 12.35 1.68 12.47
C ILE A 97 11.21 1.20 13.38
N THR A 98 9.98 1.40 12.95
CA THR A 98 8.77 1.09 13.70
C THR A 98 8.26 -0.31 13.41
N ILE A 99 7.43 -0.84 14.33
CA ILE A 99 6.68 -2.09 14.14
C ILE A 99 5.22 -1.82 14.46
N TYR A 100 4.35 -2.21 13.54
CA TYR A 100 2.91 -2.28 13.75
C TYR A 100 2.43 -3.70 13.53
N SER A 101 1.36 -4.12 14.22
CA SER A 101 0.72 -5.41 14.01
C SER A 101 -0.75 -5.24 13.68
N SER A 102 -1.28 -6.14 12.85
CA SER A 102 -2.69 -6.21 12.49
C SER A 102 -3.12 -7.65 12.18
N THR A 103 -4.38 -7.98 12.44
CA THR A 103 -4.99 -9.24 11.98
C THR A 103 -5.91 -9.04 10.79
N ASP A 104 -6.17 -7.79 10.40
CA ASP A 104 -7.15 -7.41 9.38
C ASP A 104 -6.63 -6.48 8.28
N LEU A 105 -5.36 -6.00 8.41
CA LEU A 105 -4.67 -5.13 7.43
C LEU A 105 -5.17 -3.66 7.37
N ALA A 106 -6.10 -3.27 8.21
CA ALA A 106 -6.59 -1.90 8.30
C ALA A 106 -6.43 -1.30 9.70
N ASN A 107 -6.64 -2.12 10.74
CA ASN A 107 -6.45 -1.70 12.12
C ASN A 107 -5.07 -2.11 12.61
N TRP A 108 -4.17 -1.14 12.72
CA TRP A 108 -2.77 -1.36 13.05
C TRP A 108 -2.48 -0.93 14.50
N LYS A 109 -1.95 -1.84 15.29
CA LYS A 109 -1.49 -1.56 16.64
C LYS A 109 0.01 -1.27 16.62
N PHE A 110 0.44 -0.17 17.24
CA PHE A 110 1.86 0.10 17.43
C PHE A 110 2.45 -0.88 18.46
N GLU A 111 3.47 -1.63 18.08
CA GLU A 111 4.17 -2.61 18.92
C GLU A 111 5.45 -2.05 19.54
N GLY A 112 5.96 -0.94 19.02
CA GLY A 112 7.20 -0.33 19.45
C GLY A 112 8.15 -0.04 18.30
N ASN A 113 9.38 0.32 18.64
CA ASN A 113 10.45 0.49 17.67
C ASN A 113 11.28 -0.79 17.57
N ALA A 114 11.45 -1.32 16.37
CA ALA A 114 12.41 -2.39 16.10
C ALA A 114 13.82 -1.94 16.47
N LEU A 115 14.18 -0.75 15.98
CA LEU A 115 15.47 -0.09 16.20
C LEU A 115 15.25 1.42 16.30
N THR A 116 16.01 2.09 17.16
CA THR A 116 16.10 3.55 17.18
C THR A 116 17.36 4.02 16.47
N TYR A 117 17.40 5.29 16.05
CA TYR A 117 18.64 5.89 15.52
C TYR A 117 19.83 5.63 16.47
N ALA A 118 19.66 5.86 17.76
CA ALA A 118 20.72 5.68 18.76
C ALA A 118 21.21 4.22 18.85
N SER A 119 20.30 3.24 18.80
CA SER A 119 20.67 1.82 18.83
C SER A 119 21.40 1.36 17.57
N MET A 120 21.07 1.94 16.41
CA MET A 120 21.76 1.70 15.15
C MET A 120 23.13 2.38 15.12
N ALA A 121 23.21 3.66 15.46
CA ALA A 121 24.45 4.44 15.48
C ALA A 121 25.49 3.88 16.45
N ALA A 122 25.08 3.18 17.48
CA ALA A 122 25.99 2.47 18.39
C ALA A 122 26.70 1.26 17.75
N LYS A 123 26.22 0.78 16.59
CA LYS A 123 26.70 -0.42 15.91
C LYS A 123 27.12 -0.19 14.46
N LEU A 124 26.59 0.84 13.82
CA LEU A 124 26.80 1.20 12.44
C LEU A 124 27.46 2.57 12.36
N THR A 125 28.30 2.77 11.34
CA THR A 125 28.88 4.10 11.07
C THR A 125 27.81 4.99 10.42
N MET A 126 27.16 5.82 11.23
CA MET A 126 26.04 6.67 10.82
C MET A 126 26.28 8.12 11.21
N THR A 127 25.75 9.02 10.39
CA THR A 127 25.57 10.45 10.69
C THR A 127 24.06 10.76 10.73
N SER A 128 23.67 11.97 11.14
CA SER A 128 22.27 12.42 11.08
C SER A 128 21.65 12.28 9.70
N ASP A 129 22.46 12.43 8.66
CA ASP A 129 22.03 12.42 7.25
C ASP A 129 22.11 11.03 6.61
N THR A 130 22.53 10.01 7.36
CA THR A 130 22.55 8.63 6.87
C THR A 130 21.13 8.16 6.60
N TRP A 131 20.82 7.95 5.32
CA TRP A 131 19.51 7.42 4.93
C TRP A 131 19.39 5.93 5.26
N ILE A 132 18.27 5.58 5.86
CA ILE A 132 17.85 4.20 6.15
C ILE A 132 16.50 4.02 5.48
N GLY A 133 16.35 2.95 4.73
CA GLY A 133 15.05 2.69 4.12
C GLY A 133 14.91 1.30 3.56
N ARG A 134 13.72 1.08 3.02
CA ARG A 134 13.29 -0.15 2.39
C ARG A 134 13.64 -1.36 3.24
N VAL A 135 13.09 -1.35 4.46
CA VAL A 135 13.28 -2.41 5.44
C VAL A 135 12.23 -3.51 5.25
N GLY A 136 12.61 -4.74 5.57
CA GLY A 136 11.69 -5.86 5.64
C GLY A 136 12.19 -6.90 6.62
N ALA A 137 11.34 -7.85 6.99
CA ALA A 137 11.71 -8.90 7.91
C ALA A 137 11.44 -10.29 7.35
N ALA A 138 12.21 -11.27 7.81
CA ALA A 138 12.06 -12.68 7.50
C ALA A 138 12.19 -13.52 8.78
N TYR A 139 11.61 -14.71 8.77
CA TYR A 139 11.79 -15.69 9.86
C TYR A 139 12.71 -16.81 9.41
N ASN A 140 13.83 -16.99 10.09
CA ASN A 140 14.75 -18.11 9.84
C ASN A 140 14.39 -19.30 10.73
N SER A 141 13.92 -20.38 10.13
CA SER A 141 13.47 -21.59 10.86
C SER A 141 14.61 -22.37 11.50
N THR A 142 15.86 -22.24 11.01
CA THR A 142 17.05 -22.90 11.55
C THR A 142 17.45 -22.28 12.90
N THR A 143 17.57 -20.95 12.93
CA THR A 143 17.94 -20.20 14.15
C THR A 143 16.75 -19.85 15.02
N LYS A 144 15.52 -19.99 14.50
CA LYS A 144 14.26 -19.55 15.14
C LYS A 144 14.27 -18.05 15.46
N LYS A 145 14.95 -17.24 14.65
CA LYS A 145 15.04 -15.80 14.79
C LYS A 145 14.23 -15.08 13.70
N TYR A 146 13.69 -13.95 14.07
CA TYR A 146 13.22 -12.93 13.13
C TYR A 146 14.42 -12.08 12.75
N VAL A 147 14.62 -11.88 11.46
CA VAL A 147 15.73 -11.10 10.90
C VAL A 147 15.15 -9.88 10.19
N LEU A 148 15.51 -8.70 10.65
CA LEU A 148 15.23 -7.43 10.01
C LEU A 148 16.39 -7.08 9.09
N ILE A 149 16.09 -6.78 7.84
CA ILE A 149 17.05 -6.43 6.80
C ILE A 149 16.67 -5.06 6.25
N GLY A 150 17.62 -4.16 6.12
CA GLY A 150 17.40 -2.86 5.53
C GLY A 150 18.63 -2.34 4.81
N GLN A 151 18.39 -1.40 3.92
CA GLN A 151 19.44 -0.63 3.27
C GLN A 151 19.82 0.57 4.13
N TYR A 152 21.12 0.86 4.22
CA TYR A 152 21.60 2.11 4.79
C TYR A 152 22.74 2.69 3.95
N GLN A 153 22.78 4.01 3.86
CA GLN A 153 23.90 4.72 3.25
C GLN A 153 25.02 4.86 4.26
N GLY A 154 25.96 3.93 4.20
CA GLY A 154 27.15 3.90 5.06
C GLY A 154 28.43 4.16 4.29
N THR A 155 29.57 3.75 4.86
CA THR A 155 30.86 3.76 4.16
C THR A 155 31.38 2.33 4.08
N PRO A 156 31.56 1.74 2.88
CA PRO A 156 31.20 2.29 1.54
C PRO A 156 29.70 2.56 1.37
N ASP A 157 29.37 3.39 0.39
CA ASP A 157 28.00 3.79 0.11
C ASP A 157 27.10 2.57 -0.18
N THR A 158 25.93 2.61 0.39
CA THR A 158 24.87 1.59 0.30
C THR A 158 25.30 0.20 0.73
N GLN A 159 24.88 -0.19 1.91
CA GLN A 159 25.06 -1.51 2.50
C GLN A 159 23.72 -2.09 2.93
N GLN A 160 23.65 -3.41 3.11
CA GLN A 160 22.60 -4.06 3.87
C GLN A 160 23.02 -4.16 5.33
N PHE A 161 22.12 -3.83 6.24
CA PHE A 161 22.28 -4.18 7.65
C PHE A 161 21.35 -5.32 8.02
N PHE A 162 21.75 -6.09 9.02
CA PHE A 162 21.00 -7.22 9.55
C PHE A 162 20.83 -7.06 11.07
N ALA A 163 19.61 -7.30 11.55
CA ALA A 163 19.31 -7.29 12.97
C ALA A 163 18.38 -8.44 13.33
N THR A 164 18.51 -9.00 14.53
CA THR A 164 17.73 -10.16 14.96
C THR A 164 16.91 -9.91 16.21
N SER A 165 15.80 -10.65 16.31
CA SER A 165 14.94 -10.73 17.49
C SER A 165 14.41 -12.15 17.69
N ASP A 166 14.02 -12.48 18.91
CA ASP A 166 13.32 -13.73 19.23
C ASP A 166 11.83 -13.68 18.90
N THR A 167 11.28 -12.48 18.74
CA THR A 167 9.86 -12.25 18.47
C THR A 167 9.67 -11.30 17.32
N PRO A 168 8.55 -11.39 16.57
CA PRO A 168 8.31 -10.51 15.41
C PRO A 168 8.11 -9.04 15.79
N ASN A 169 7.73 -8.76 17.02
CA ASN A 169 7.53 -7.41 17.56
C ASN A 169 8.77 -6.86 18.32
N GLY A 170 9.94 -7.49 18.13
CA GLY A 170 11.20 -7.01 18.68
C GLY A 170 11.37 -7.19 20.18
N PRO A 171 12.30 -6.47 20.83
CA PRO A 171 13.25 -5.56 20.17
C PRO A 171 14.28 -6.30 19.31
N PHE A 172 14.80 -5.61 18.29
CA PHE A 172 15.87 -6.15 17.45
C PHE A 172 17.24 -5.67 17.90
N THR A 173 18.25 -6.49 17.63
CA THR A 173 19.65 -6.16 17.87
C THR A 173 20.42 -6.23 16.57
N VAL A 174 21.15 -5.16 16.21
CA VAL A 174 22.00 -5.10 15.01
C VAL A 174 23.14 -6.12 15.15
N ASN A 175 23.25 -7.01 14.15
CA ASN A 175 24.27 -8.06 14.08
C ASN A 175 25.47 -7.64 13.21
N GLY A 176 25.25 -6.84 12.17
CA GLY A 176 26.29 -6.40 11.26
C GLY A 176 25.75 -5.88 9.94
N THR A 177 26.69 -5.65 9.01
CA THR A 177 26.42 -5.16 7.66
C THR A 177 27.11 -5.98 6.61
N GLN A 178 26.64 -5.87 5.38
CA GLN A 178 27.28 -6.42 4.19
C GLN A 178 27.37 -5.34 3.11
N ALA A 179 28.59 -4.97 2.74
CA ALA A 179 28.88 -3.94 1.75
C ALA A 179 29.02 -4.50 0.32
N THR A 180 29.21 -5.81 0.18
CA THR A 180 29.45 -6.46 -1.12
C THR A 180 28.55 -7.67 -1.28
N ILE A 181 27.82 -7.71 -2.38
CA ILE A 181 27.02 -8.87 -2.82
C ILE A 181 27.63 -9.39 -4.12
N SER A 182 27.98 -10.67 -4.15
CA SER A 182 28.55 -11.29 -5.34
C SER A 182 27.56 -11.28 -6.52
N ASN A 183 28.08 -11.16 -7.74
CA ASN A 183 27.32 -11.10 -9.01
C ASN A 183 26.45 -9.85 -9.19
N VAL A 184 26.63 -8.82 -8.37
CA VAL A 184 25.99 -7.53 -8.54
C VAL A 184 26.94 -6.54 -9.19
N THR A 185 26.48 -5.80 -10.19
CA THR A 185 27.24 -4.71 -10.81
C THR A 185 27.52 -3.63 -9.77
N ASN A 186 28.78 -3.18 -9.68
CA ASN A 186 29.26 -2.25 -8.66
C ASN A 186 29.15 -2.76 -7.21
N ASN A 187 29.22 -4.10 -7.05
CA ASN A 187 29.37 -4.80 -5.78
C ASN A 187 28.18 -4.78 -4.83
N ASN A 188 27.21 -3.87 -4.98
CA ASN A 188 26.03 -3.82 -4.11
C ASN A 188 24.80 -3.28 -4.87
N CYS A 189 23.64 -3.39 -4.23
CA CYS A 189 22.36 -2.96 -4.78
C CYS A 189 21.52 -2.26 -3.72
N GLY A 190 20.56 -1.47 -4.19
CA GLY A 190 19.67 -0.68 -3.34
C GLY A 190 18.22 -0.67 -3.83
N ASP A 191 17.41 0.19 -3.22
CA ASP A 191 15.96 0.22 -3.41
C ASP A 191 15.33 -1.17 -3.26
N GLN A 192 15.69 -1.80 -2.17
CA GLN A 192 15.39 -3.20 -1.92
C GLN A 192 13.99 -3.43 -1.34
N ALA A 193 13.49 -4.65 -1.50
CA ALA A 193 12.43 -5.23 -0.69
C ALA A 193 12.81 -6.64 -0.26
N ILE A 194 12.20 -7.13 0.81
CA ILE A 194 12.35 -8.50 1.28
C ILE A 194 11.15 -9.30 0.84
N PHE A 195 11.41 -10.39 0.11
CA PHE A 195 10.40 -11.36 -0.30
C PHE A 195 10.59 -12.66 0.48
N ASN A 196 9.53 -13.10 1.16
CA ASN A 196 9.47 -14.37 1.87
C ASN A 196 8.69 -15.37 1.00
N ASP A 197 9.35 -16.43 0.52
CA ASP A 197 8.69 -17.46 -0.28
C ASP A 197 7.99 -18.50 0.59
N ASP A 198 7.11 -19.28 -0.02
CA ASP A 198 6.28 -20.30 0.65
C ASP A 198 7.10 -21.47 1.23
N ASP A 199 8.31 -21.71 0.72
CA ASP A 199 9.25 -22.72 1.24
C ASP A 199 10.05 -22.26 2.47
N GLY A 200 9.86 -21.00 2.89
CA GLY A 200 10.55 -20.40 4.01
C GLY A 200 11.89 -19.76 3.68
N GLN A 201 12.33 -19.79 2.42
CA GLN A 201 13.49 -19.03 1.96
C GLN A 201 13.12 -17.55 1.78
N ALA A 202 14.02 -16.67 2.18
CA ALA A 202 13.86 -15.23 1.98
C ALA A 202 14.88 -14.67 0.99
N TYR A 203 14.46 -13.63 0.28
CA TYR A 203 15.22 -13.00 -0.80
C TYR A 203 15.21 -11.49 -0.66
N ILE A 204 16.30 -10.85 -1.09
CA ILE A 204 16.33 -9.41 -1.36
C ILE A 204 16.04 -9.24 -2.87
N LEU A 205 15.11 -8.35 -3.20
CA LEU A 205 14.93 -7.82 -4.55
C LEU A 205 15.52 -6.42 -4.57
N CYS A 206 16.45 -6.10 -5.48
CA CYS A 206 17.15 -4.81 -5.48
C CYS A 206 17.66 -4.42 -6.85
N SER A 207 17.96 -3.13 -7.04
CA SER A 207 18.53 -2.57 -8.26
C SER A 207 20.02 -2.24 -8.10
N SER A 208 20.80 -2.36 -9.20
CA SER A 208 22.18 -1.88 -9.23
C SER A 208 22.27 -0.39 -8.83
N LEU A 209 23.34 0.00 -8.16
CA LEU A 209 23.49 1.38 -7.65
C LEU A 209 23.63 2.43 -8.77
N SER A 210 24.42 2.10 -9.81
CA SER A 210 24.63 3.03 -10.92
C SER A 210 23.60 2.84 -12.02
N GLY A 211 22.83 3.88 -12.35
CA GLY A 211 21.83 3.90 -13.43
C GLY A 211 20.66 2.94 -13.23
N ARG A 212 20.69 2.10 -12.17
CA ARG A 212 19.64 1.14 -11.78
C ARG A 212 19.12 0.28 -12.93
N SER A 213 19.99 0.01 -13.93
CA SER A 213 19.65 -0.72 -15.15
C SER A 213 19.51 -2.23 -14.97
N ASN A 214 19.92 -2.75 -13.83
CA ASN A 214 19.81 -4.17 -13.50
C ASN A 214 18.98 -4.35 -12.23
N VAL A 215 18.09 -5.36 -12.24
CA VAL A 215 17.37 -5.81 -11.03
C VAL A 215 17.82 -7.23 -10.71
N TYR A 216 18.01 -7.49 -9.43
CA TYR A 216 18.53 -8.75 -8.91
C TYR A 216 17.58 -9.37 -7.89
N VAL A 217 17.54 -10.70 -7.88
CA VAL A 217 17.06 -11.51 -6.76
C VAL A 217 18.27 -12.07 -6.05
N VAL A 218 18.35 -11.85 -4.74
CA VAL A 218 19.49 -12.23 -3.91
C VAL A 218 18.99 -13.12 -2.78
N PRO A 219 19.30 -14.42 -2.75
CA PRO A 219 18.93 -15.28 -1.63
C PRO A 219 19.60 -14.80 -0.34
N LEU A 220 18.89 -14.85 0.77
CA LEU A 220 19.53 -14.75 2.08
C LEU A 220 20.16 -16.09 2.45
N ARG A 221 21.29 -16.06 3.15
CA ARG A 221 21.99 -17.26 3.61
C ARG A 221 21.07 -18.16 4.43
N PRO A 222 20.77 -19.40 4.00
CA PRO A 222 19.75 -20.23 4.65
C PRO A 222 20.02 -20.54 6.12
N ALA A 223 21.30 -20.57 6.52
CA ALA A 223 21.71 -20.92 7.88
C ALA A 223 21.17 -19.94 8.94
N ASP A 224 21.06 -18.65 8.61
CA ASP A 224 20.73 -17.61 9.61
C ASP A 224 20.09 -16.34 9.04
N PHE A 225 20.06 -16.15 7.72
CA PHE A 225 19.62 -14.93 7.04
C PHE A 225 20.45 -13.67 7.38
N LEU A 226 21.66 -13.84 7.92
CA LEU A 226 22.53 -12.71 8.29
C LEU A 226 23.55 -12.34 7.20
N ALA A 227 23.36 -12.84 5.99
CA ALA A 227 24.12 -12.47 4.82
C ALA A 227 23.32 -12.70 3.54
N ALA A 228 23.60 -11.88 2.54
CA ALA A 228 23.15 -12.06 1.17
C ALA A 228 24.10 -13.01 0.43
N GLU A 229 23.53 -14.00 -0.25
CA GLU A 229 24.24 -14.94 -1.12
C GLU A 229 24.47 -14.34 -2.51
N PRO A 230 25.16 -15.01 -3.44
CA PRO A 230 25.37 -14.52 -4.80
C PRO A 230 24.05 -14.21 -5.52
N ALA A 231 23.96 -13.04 -6.12
CA ALA A 231 22.78 -12.53 -6.80
C ALA A 231 22.52 -13.21 -8.15
N THR A 232 21.25 -13.33 -8.50
CA THR A 232 20.79 -13.64 -9.86
C THR A 232 20.18 -12.39 -10.48
N ARG A 233 20.72 -11.94 -11.62
CA ARG A 233 20.15 -10.84 -12.39
C ARG A 233 18.88 -11.31 -13.10
N ILE A 234 17.76 -10.67 -12.84
CA ILE A 234 16.45 -11.00 -13.42
C ILE A 234 15.98 -10.00 -14.46
N TYR A 235 16.57 -8.81 -14.49
CA TYR A 235 16.24 -7.74 -15.44
C TYR A 235 17.49 -6.97 -15.83
N ASN A 236 17.53 -6.54 -17.09
CA ASN A 236 18.54 -5.62 -17.63
C ASN A 236 17.86 -4.72 -18.67
N GLY A 237 17.81 -3.42 -18.43
CA GLY A 237 17.10 -2.49 -19.32
C GLY A 237 17.13 -1.06 -18.83
N SER A 238 16.02 -0.38 -18.91
CA SER A 238 15.84 0.96 -18.36
C SER A 238 16.02 0.95 -16.85
N GLY A 239 16.38 2.11 -16.26
CA GLY A 239 16.53 2.21 -14.81
C GLY A 239 15.25 1.87 -14.08
N ARG A 240 15.36 1.06 -13.02
CA ARG A 240 14.26 0.63 -12.14
C ARG A 240 14.65 0.80 -10.69
N GLU A 241 13.70 1.29 -9.89
CA GLU A 241 13.85 1.47 -8.43
C GLU A 241 12.53 1.11 -7.72
N GLY A 242 12.46 1.24 -6.39
CA GLY A 242 11.25 0.91 -5.66
C GLY A 242 10.82 -0.54 -5.88
N ASN A 243 11.79 -1.48 -5.77
CA ASN A 243 11.55 -2.88 -6.10
C ASN A 243 10.66 -3.57 -5.07
N ALA A 244 9.77 -4.43 -5.53
CA ALA A 244 8.99 -5.31 -4.66
C ALA A 244 8.56 -6.59 -5.42
N MET A 245 8.32 -7.68 -4.70
CA MET A 245 7.96 -8.97 -5.28
C MET A 245 6.74 -9.57 -4.60
N PHE A 246 5.94 -10.29 -5.38
CA PHE A 246 4.85 -11.12 -4.87
C PHE A 246 4.72 -12.43 -5.66
N LYS A 247 3.99 -13.38 -5.07
CA LYS A 247 3.63 -14.65 -5.72
C LYS A 247 2.12 -14.76 -5.82
N TYR A 248 1.62 -15.04 -7.02
CA TYR A 248 0.20 -15.21 -7.30
C TYR A 248 -0.02 -16.22 -8.41
N GLY A 249 -1.01 -17.13 -8.26
CA GLY A 249 -1.31 -18.14 -9.26
C GLY A 249 -0.13 -19.05 -9.64
N GLY A 250 0.79 -19.32 -8.70
CA GLY A 250 1.99 -20.12 -8.93
C GLY A 250 3.11 -19.40 -9.68
N ARG A 251 2.98 -18.09 -9.93
CA ARG A 251 3.99 -17.27 -10.61
C ARG A 251 4.56 -16.23 -9.64
N TYR A 252 5.82 -15.89 -9.87
CA TYR A 252 6.53 -14.80 -9.21
C TYR A 252 6.43 -13.55 -10.09
N TYR A 253 6.18 -12.41 -9.46
CA TYR A 253 6.13 -11.11 -10.10
C TYR A 253 7.13 -10.20 -9.40
N ALA A 254 8.10 -9.70 -10.14
CA ALA A 254 9.02 -8.67 -9.69
C ALA A 254 8.59 -7.36 -10.33
N CYS A 255 8.22 -6.37 -9.50
CA CYS A 255 7.73 -5.08 -9.95
C CYS A 255 8.61 -3.96 -9.41
N SER A 256 8.70 -2.88 -10.17
CA SER A 256 9.57 -1.74 -9.87
C SER A 256 8.96 -0.46 -10.44
N SER A 257 9.39 0.69 -9.96
CA SER A 257 9.07 1.99 -10.53
C SER A 257 10.14 2.46 -11.53
N ASP A 258 9.84 3.51 -12.28
CA ASP A 258 10.85 4.22 -13.09
C ASP A 258 11.68 5.21 -12.23
N LEU A 259 12.68 5.87 -12.84
CA LEU A 259 13.58 6.78 -12.15
C LEU A 259 13.07 8.22 -12.21
N HIS A 260 12.29 8.63 -11.21
CA HIS A 260 11.83 10.00 -11.07
C HIS A 260 12.08 10.57 -9.67
N GLY A 261 13.15 10.12 -9.00
CA GLY A 261 13.50 10.57 -7.65
C GLY A 261 12.36 10.26 -6.67
N TRP A 262 11.96 11.26 -5.92
CA TRP A 262 10.90 11.15 -4.91
C TRP A 262 9.49 11.43 -5.46
N ASN A 263 9.26 11.21 -6.75
CA ASN A 263 7.98 11.45 -7.41
C ASN A 263 7.24 10.16 -7.73
N ALA A 264 5.94 10.30 -7.95
CA ALA A 264 5.05 9.22 -8.36
C ALA A 264 5.50 8.56 -9.66
N SER A 265 5.18 7.28 -9.84
CA SER A 265 5.75 6.47 -10.90
C SER A 265 4.76 5.42 -11.43
N HIS A 266 4.92 5.03 -12.69
CA HIS A 266 4.32 3.78 -13.16
C HIS A 266 4.96 2.60 -12.42
N SER A 267 4.23 1.51 -12.32
CA SER A 267 4.76 0.22 -11.85
C SER A 267 4.98 -0.70 -13.04
N TYR A 268 6.20 -1.22 -13.17
CA TYR A 268 6.62 -2.13 -14.23
C TYR A 268 6.85 -3.51 -13.65
N CYS A 269 6.33 -4.56 -14.29
CA CYS A 269 6.43 -5.92 -13.77
C CYS A 269 7.01 -6.87 -14.82
N ILE A 270 7.80 -7.82 -14.34
CA ILE A 270 8.23 -9.04 -15.03
C ILE A 270 7.74 -10.25 -14.25
N SER A 271 7.51 -11.39 -14.90
CA SER A 271 7.00 -12.57 -14.20
C SER A 271 7.69 -13.86 -14.62
N ALA A 272 7.77 -14.84 -13.70
CA ALA A 272 8.41 -16.13 -13.91
C ALA A 272 7.70 -17.26 -13.17
N SER A 273 7.98 -18.51 -13.54
CA SER A 273 7.55 -19.71 -12.80
C SER A 273 8.51 -20.09 -11.65
N SER A 274 9.71 -19.51 -11.64
CA SER A 274 10.71 -19.69 -10.58
C SER A 274 11.19 -18.33 -10.10
N VAL A 275 11.50 -18.21 -8.80
CA VAL A 275 11.96 -16.95 -8.18
C VAL A 275 13.25 -16.42 -8.81
N LEU A 276 14.11 -17.31 -9.32
CA LEU A 276 15.35 -16.95 -10.01
C LEU A 276 15.18 -16.84 -11.54
N GLY A 277 13.95 -16.97 -12.06
CA GLY A 277 13.64 -16.85 -13.49
C GLY A 277 13.73 -18.18 -14.28
N PRO A 278 13.75 -18.11 -15.61
CA PRO A 278 13.80 -16.89 -16.42
C PRO A 278 12.50 -16.06 -16.37
N TYR A 279 12.64 -14.75 -16.35
CA TYR A 279 11.52 -13.82 -16.34
C TYR A 279 11.06 -13.42 -17.74
N SER A 280 9.79 -13.04 -17.85
CA SER A 280 9.19 -12.51 -19.08
C SER A 280 9.77 -11.15 -19.47
N ALA A 281 9.42 -10.67 -20.66
CA ALA A 281 9.55 -9.26 -20.99
C ALA A 281 8.78 -8.39 -19.96
N GLU A 282 9.25 -7.17 -19.76
CA GLU A 282 8.64 -6.19 -18.88
C GLU A 282 7.32 -5.66 -19.48
N THR A 283 6.36 -5.45 -18.61
CA THR A 283 5.08 -4.80 -18.93
C THR A 283 4.74 -3.76 -17.86
N VAL A 284 4.04 -2.70 -18.25
CA VAL A 284 3.42 -1.77 -17.28
C VAL A 284 2.28 -2.50 -16.57
N MET A 285 2.22 -2.42 -15.25
CA MET A 285 1.08 -2.89 -14.49
C MET A 285 -0.16 -2.09 -14.90
N GLY A 286 -1.25 -2.77 -15.22
CA GLY A 286 -2.48 -2.12 -15.69
C GLY A 286 -2.96 -1.03 -14.74
N ASN A 287 -3.47 0.05 -15.29
CA ASN A 287 -4.03 1.25 -14.65
C ASN A 287 -3.01 2.15 -13.90
N THR A 288 -1.74 1.76 -13.77
CA THR A 288 -0.75 2.60 -13.07
C THR A 288 -0.34 3.83 -13.88
N ASP A 289 -0.64 3.85 -15.17
CA ASP A 289 -0.42 4.97 -16.09
C ASP A 289 -1.49 6.08 -15.97
N LEU A 290 -2.63 5.79 -15.34
CA LEU A 290 -3.73 6.74 -15.22
C LEU A 290 -3.47 7.83 -14.18
N ASP A 291 -2.79 7.49 -13.08
CA ASP A 291 -2.53 8.38 -11.97
C ASP A 291 -1.16 8.12 -11.29
N PHE A 292 -0.20 7.56 -12.04
CA PHE A 292 1.11 7.17 -11.54
C PHE A 292 1.02 6.35 -10.25
N SER A 293 0.35 5.18 -10.35
CA SER A 293 0.19 4.23 -9.23
C SER A 293 -0.49 4.84 -7.99
N HIS A 294 -1.59 5.57 -8.19
CA HIS A 294 -2.30 6.32 -7.15
C HIS A 294 -1.39 7.34 -6.46
N VAL A 295 -0.65 8.09 -7.28
CA VAL A 295 0.30 9.12 -6.82
C VAL A 295 1.36 8.54 -5.87
N THR A 296 1.93 7.36 -6.20
CA THR A 296 2.95 6.70 -5.36
C THR A 296 4.10 6.12 -6.16
N GLN A 297 5.11 5.69 -5.45
CA GLN A 297 6.15 4.78 -5.92
C GLN A 297 5.89 3.38 -5.36
N THR A 298 6.18 2.32 -6.13
CA THR A 298 6.10 0.93 -5.67
C THR A 298 6.91 0.74 -4.38
N GLY A 299 6.29 0.25 -3.34
CA GLY A 299 6.92 0.03 -2.03
C GLY A 299 6.95 -1.43 -1.61
N LEU A 300 5.78 -2.07 -1.54
CA LEU A 300 5.65 -3.46 -1.09
C LEU A 300 4.44 -4.15 -1.73
N PHE A 301 4.37 -5.48 -1.60
CA PHE A 301 3.17 -6.26 -1.88
C PHE A 301 2.82 -7.18 -0.72
N ILE A 302 1.53 -7.40 -0.49
CA ILE A 302 1.02 -8.35 0.49
C ILE A 302 0.11 -9.33 -0.21
N THR A 303 0.47 -10.62 -0.22
CA THR A 303 -0.44 -11.67 -0.70
C THR A 303 -1.29 -12.18 0.45
N VAL A 304 -2.57 -11.84 0.42
CA VAL A 304 -3.58 -12.32 1.37
C VAL A 304 -4.15 -13.61 0.85
N LYS A 305 -3.70 -14.75 1.40
CA LYS A 305 -4.23 -16.09 1.08
C LYS A 305 -5.45 -16.34 1.95
N GLY A 306 -6.62 -15.94 1.50
CA GLY A 306 -7.89 -16.13 2.22
C GLY A 306 -8.56 -17.48 1.90
N SER A 307 -9.62 -17.81 2.65
CA SER A 307 -10.38 -19.06 2.47
C SER A 307 -11.23 -19.07 1.20
N THR A 308 -11.57 -17.91 0.64
CA THR A 308 -12.41 -17.78 -0.55
C THR A 308 -11.60 -17.43 -1.79
N GLN A 309 -10.65 -16.50 -1.65
CA GLN A 309 -9.78 -16.07 -2.73
C GLN A 309 -8.42 -15.62 -2.20
N SER A 310 -7.44 -15.52 -3.09
CA SER A 310 -6.19 -14.81 -2.82
C SER A 310 -6.26 -13.41 -3.42
N THR A 311 -5.89 -12.42 -2.64
CA THR A 311 -5.79 -11.02 -3.09
C THR A 311 -4.38 -10.51 -2.86
N VAL A 312 -3.82 -9.86 -3.86
CA VAL A 312 -2.55 -9.13 -3.73
C VAL A 312 -2.87 -7.67 -3.47
N ILE A 313 -2.28 -7.11 -2.44
CA ILE A 313 -2.34 -5.69 -2.10
C ILE A 313 -1.03 -5.06 -2.55
N PHE A 314 -1.11 -4.05 -3.39
CA PHE A 314 -0.02 -3.12 -3.69
C PHE A 314 0.08 -2.12 -2.55
N GLY A 315 1.26 -1.92 -1.99
CA GLY A 315 1.57 -0.88 -1.03
C GLY A 315 2.52 0.14 -1.65
N GLY A 316 2.02 1.35 -1.88
CA GLY A 316 2.79 2.45 -2.43
C GLY A 316 3.22 3.44 -1.36
N ASP A 317 4.42 4.00 -1.52
CA ASP A 317 4.92 5.09 -0.69
C ASP A 317 4.64 6.42 -1.39
N ARG A 318 3.99 7.36 -0.72
CA ARG A 318 3.90 8.75 -1.15
C ARG A 318 5.00 9.54 -0.47
N TRP A 319 6.04 9.84 -1.24
CA TRP A 319 7.21 10.58 -0.77
C TRP A 319 6.99 12.09 -0.80
N SER A 320 7.94 12.84 -0.26
CA SER A 320 7.83 14.29 -0.06
C SER A 320 7.68 15.15 -1.32
N ASP A 321 8.05 14.63 -2.48
CA ASP A 321 7.88 15.35 -3.75
C ASP A 321 6.48 15.17 -4.34
N PHE A 322 5.70 14.24 -3.85
CA PHE A 322 4.35 13.98 -4.31
C PHE A 322 3.37 14.97 -3.69
N ALA A 323 2.43 15.41 -4.50
CA ALA A 323 1.27 16.17 -4.02
C ALA A 323 1.62 17.39 -3.15
N GLY A 324 2.85 17.91 -3.20
CA GLY A 324 3.28 19.00 -2.32
C GLY A 324 3.16 18.71 -0.83
N ASN A 325 2.82 17.49 -0.43
CA ASN A 325 2.81 17.10 0.98
C ASN A 325 4.17 16.58 1.44
N GLY A 326 4.33 16.43 2.75
CA GLY A 326 5.50 15.78 3.33
C GLY A 326 5.44 14.26 3.23
N LEU A 327 6.46 13.63 3.79
CA LEU A 327 6.48 12.19 4.02
C LEU A 327 5.34 11.75 4.93
N GLY A 328 4.79 10.56 4.75
CA GLY A 328 3.89 9.94 5.73
C GLY A 328 2.68 9.22 5.19
N TYR A 329 2.29 9.43 3.93
CA TYR A 329 1.15 8.72 3.37
C TYR A 329 1.57 7.35 2.84
N ASN A 330 0.82 6.32 3.24
CA ASN A 330 0.88 4.97 2.69
C ASN A 330 -0.42 4.71 1.94
N GLN A 331 -0.31 4.27 0.69
CA GLN A 331 -1.46 4.01 -0.19
C GLN A 331 -1.51 2.52 -0.48
N TRP A 332 -2.54 1.83 -0.01
CA TRP A 332 -2.69 0.40 -0.22
C TRP A 332 -3.89 0.10 -1.10
N LEU A 333 -3.68 -0.69 -2.15
CA LEU A 333 -4.61 -0.87 -3.26
C LEU A 333 -4.71 -2.35 -3.65
N PRO A 334 -5.92 -2.88 -3.88
CA PRO A 334 -6.05 -4.26 -4.34
C PRO A 334 -5.64 -4.39 -5.82
N LEU A 335 -4.99 -5.51 -6.16
CA LEU A 335 -4.77 -5.89 -7.54
C LEU A 335 -5.89 -6.81 -8.04
N THR A 336 -6.20 -6.68 -9.33
CA THR A 336 -6.96 -7.67 -10.11
C THR A 336 -6.06 -8.28 -11.17
N PHE A 337 -6.46 -9.41 -11.73
CA PHE A 337 -5.69 -10.12 -12.74
C PHE A 337 -6.57 -10.48 -13.93
N GLU A 338 -6.09 -10.16 -15.14
CA GLU A 338 -6.62 -10.70 -16.38
C GLU A 338 -5.62 -11.75 -16.90
N GLY A 339 -5.96 -13.03 -16.73
CA GLY A 339 -4.98 -14.11 -16.90
C GLY A 339 -3.82 -13.96 -15.91
N SER A 340 -2.61 -13.68 -16.41
CA SER A 340 -1.43 -13.43 -15.58
C SER A 340 -1.02 -11.96 -15.50
N ALA A 341 -1.81 -11.05 -16.10
CA ALA A 341 -1.50 -9.62 -16.11
C ALA A 341 -2.11 -8.93 -14.88
N PRO A 342 -1.30 -8.35 -13.97
CA PRO A 342 -1.79 -7.60 -12.83
C PRO A 342 -2.28 -6.21 -13.24
N SER A 343 -3.37 -5.75 -12.63
CA SER A 343 -3.89 -4.40 -12.75
C SER A 343 -4.22 -3.83 -11.39
N MET A 344 -3.76 -2.63 -11.11
CA MET A 344 -4.04 -1.93 -9.86
C MET A 344 -5.45 -1.33 -9.90
N GLN A 345 -6.14 -1.37 -8.77
CA GLN A 345 -7.39 -0.66 -8.60
C GLN A 345 -7.13 0.61 -7.78
N SER A 346 -7.12 1.76 -8.47
CA SER A 346 -6.90 3.06 -7.84
C SER A 346 -8.15 3.47 -7.06
N LEU A 347 -8.15 3.25 -5.74
CA LEU A 347 -9.29 3.44 -4.86
C LEU A 347 -8.91 4.31 -3.67
N SER A 348 -9.65 5.38 -3.43
CA SER A 348 -9.50 6.19 -2.22
C SER A 348 -10.09 5.50 -0.98
N GLU A 349 -11.09 4.62 -1.18
CA GLU A 349 -11.70 3.82 -0.11
C GLU A 349 -12.10 2.44 -0.61
N TRP A 350 -11.72 1.41 0.13
CA TRP A 350 -12.09 0.03 -0.14
C TRP A 350 -12.08 -0.79 1.15
N SER A 351 -12.64 -1.99 1.11
CA SER A 351 -12.69 -2.88 2.27
C SER A 351 -12.07 -4.22 1.96
N ILE A 352 -11.37 -4.81 2.95
CA ILE A 352 -10.74 -6.14 2.87
C ILE A 352 -11.24 -7.02 4.01
N ASN A 353 -11.47 -8.29 3.71
CA ASN A 353 -11.62 -9.34 4.70
C ASN A 353 -10.37 -10.23 4.65
N ALA A 354 -9.45 -10.06 5.58
CA ALA A 354 -8.18 -10.78 5.59
C ALA A 354 -8.33 -12.31 5.79
N SER A 355 -9.46 -12.79 6.32
CA SER A 355 -9.73 -14.22 6.51
C SER A 355 -10.19 -14.90 5.22
N THR A 356 -11.04 -14.23 4.45
CA THR A 356 -11.58 -14.75 3.18
C THR A 356 -10.77 -14.33 1.97
N GLY A 357 -9.96 -13.26 2.10
CA GLY A 357 -9.24 -12.63 1.00
C GLY A 357 -10.13 -11.77 0.10
N THR A 358 -11.43 -11.66 0.38
CA THR A 358 -12.36 -10.87 -0.43
C THR A 358 -12.19 -9.38 -0.16
N TRP A 359 -12.41 -8.57 -1.20
CA TRP A 359 -12.40 -7.12 -1.09
C TRP A 359 -13.55 -6.50 -1.88
N THR A 360 -13.92 -5.27 -1.54
CA THR A 360 -14.96 -4.50 -2.22
C THR A 360 -14.60 -3.02 -2.23
N VAL A 361 -15.08 -2.29 -3.23
CA VAL A 361 -14.99 -0.82 -3.28
C VAL A 361 -15.79 -0.24 -2.12
N GLY A 362 -15.22 0.71 -1.43
CA GLY A 362 -15.88 1.39 -0.31
C GLY A 362 -16.97 2.36 -0.77
N PRO A 363 -17.98 2.64 0.07
CA PRO A 363 -19.07 3.54 -0.28
C PRO A 363 -18.60 4.99 -0.46
N GLY A 364 -17.53 5.41 0.21
CA GLY A 364 -16.93 6.73 0.10
C GLY A 364 -15.87 6.87 -1.00
N ASN A 365 -15.68 5.84 -1.84
CA ASN A 365 -14.65 5.88 -2.87
C ASN A 365 -14.88 7.02 -3.86
N ASN A 366 -13.85 7.82 -4.07
CA ASN A 366 -13.80 8.79 -5.16
C ASN A 366 -13.38 8.08 -6.46
N TYR A 367 -14.24 8.10 -7.46
CA TYR A 367 -13.95 7.49 -8.77
C TYR A 367 -13.13 8.39 -9.69
N ALA A 368 -12.99 9.70 -9.42
CA ALA A 368 -12.07 10.56 -10.16
C ALA A 368 -10.63 10.14 -9.85
N LEU A 369 -9.83 9.95 -10.90
CA LEU A 369 -8.41 9.60 -10.79
C LEU A 369 -7.57 10.88 -10.87
N ASN A 370 -6.46 10.93 -10.14
CA ASN A 370 -5.65 12.15 -10.01
C ASN A 370 -6.53 13.40 -9.80
N PRO A 371 -7.40 13.40 -8.79
CA PRO A 371 -8.49 14.37 -8.69
C PRO A 371 -8.02 15.79 -8.40
N SER A 372 -6.82 15.95 -7.85
CA SER A 372 -6.19 17.22 -7.48
C SER A 372 -4.96 17.53 -8.35
N PHE A 373 -4.75 16.80 -9.46
CA PHE A 373 -3.63 16.97 -10.40
C PHE A 373 -2.23 16.70 -9.82
N GLU A 374 -2.13 16.08 -8.66
CA GLU A 374 -0.90 15.90 -7.90
C GLU A 374 -0.02 14.74 -8.38
N ALA A 375 -0.51 13.89 -9.32
CA ALA A 375 0.28 12.83 -9.90
C ALA A 375 1.37 13.36 -10.86
N ASP A 376 1.31 14.62 -11.25
CA ASP A 376 2.25 15.21 -12.19
C ASP A 376 3.62 15.42 -11.56
N ARG A 377 4.63 14.76 -12.11
CA ARG A 377 6.02 14.80 -11.64
C ARG A 377 6.72 16.11 -11.98
N VAL A 378 6.29 16.68 -13.05
CA VAL A 378 6.57 18.05 -13.50
C VAL A 378 5.26 18.56 -14.06
N ALA A 379 5.05 19.86 -14.05
CA ALA A 379 3.86 20.44 -14.66
C ALA A 379 3.68 19.90 -16.06
N THR A 380 2.64 19.09 -16.27
CA THR A 380 2.34 18.44 -17.55
C THR A 380 1.12 19.05 -18.18
N ASN A 381 1.04 18.98 -19.51
CA ASN A 381 -0.13 19.39 -20.25
C ASN A 381 -0.39 18.35 -21.37
N PRO A 382 -1.38 17.47 -21.24
CA PRO A 382 -2.41 17.39 -20.18
C PRO A 382 -1.88 16.76 -18.88
N PRO A 383 -2.53 17.00 -17.72
CA PRO A 383 -2.20 16.32 -16.50
C PRO A 383 -2.53 14.83 -16.58
N ALA A 384 -1.81 14.01 -15.80
CA ALA A 384 -1.94 12.56 -15.83
C ALA A 384 -3.40 12.10 -15.62
N GLY A 385 -3.92 11.26 -16.53
CA GLY A 385 -5.29 10.74 -16.49
C GLY A 385 -6.36 11.69 -17.01
N TRP A 386 -6.03 12.92 -17.39
CA TRP A 386 -6.96 13.92 -17.88
C TRP A 386 -6.70 14.30 -19.35
N GLN A 387 -7.74 14.72 -20.02
CA GLN A 387 -7.70 15.31 -21.37
C GLN A 387 -8.00 16.80 -21.26
N THR A 388 -7.24 17.63 -21.97
CA THR A 388 -7.41 19.08 -21.96
C THR A 388 -7.49 19.62 -23.38
N SER A 389 -8.25 20.69 -23.59
CA SER A 389 -8.19 21.46 -24.85
C SER A 389 -7.17 22.60 -24.77
N ALA A 390 -7.04 23.21 -23.58
CA ALA A 390 -6.03 24.21 -23.21
C ALA A 390 -6.08 24.42 -21.71
N GLY A 391 -5.03 25.01 -21.15
CA GLY A 391 -4.89 25.28 -19.72
C GLY A 391 -3.46 25.10 -19.27
N ALA A 392 -3.23 25.22 -17.98
CA ALA A 392 -1.93 25.00 -17.36
C ALA A 392 -2.07 24.62 -15.87
N ASP A 393 -1.09 23.92 -15.34
CA ASP A 393 -0.93 23.78 -13.89
C ASP A 393 -0.61 25.13 -13.27
N VAL A 394 -1.22 25.38 -12.14
CA VAL A 394 -0.96 26.56 -11.29
C VAL A 394 -0.74 26.15 -9.85
N THR A 395 0.04 26.93 -9.12
CA THR A 395 0.41 26.70 -7.72
C THR A 395 -0.50 27.43 -6.73
N THR A 396 -1.54 28.13 -7.21
CA THR A 396 -2.62 28.63 -6.37
C THR A 396 -3.67 27.53 -6.28
N THR A 397 -3.63 26.72 -5.24
CA THR A 397 -4.38 25.47 -5.08
C THR A 397 -5.48 25.57 -4.04
N HIS A 398 -6.45 24.68 -4.09
CA HIS A 398 -7.35 24.41 -2.97
C HIS A 398 -6.71 23.42 -2.01
N SER A 399 -6.10 22.35 -2.54
CA SER A 399 -5.27 21.42 -1.78
C SER A 399 -3.98 21.08 -2.55
N GLY A 400 -3.00 20.48 -1.88
CA GLY A 400 -1.77 20.00 -2.52
C GLY A 400 -0.92 21.11 -3.16
N ASN A 401 -0.30 20.78 -4.28
CA ASN A 401 0.71 21.61 -4.96
C ASN A 401 0.25 22.16 -6.31
N PHE A 402 -0.71 21.48 -6.96
CA PHE A 402 -1.20 21.82 -8.28
C PHE A 402 -2.72 22.01 -8.31
N ALA A 403 -3.18 22.90 -9.18
CA ALA A 403 -4.56 23.04 -9.62
C ALA A 403 -4.56 23.30 -11.12
N TRP A 404 -5.63 22.95 -11.85
CA TRP A 404 -5.70 23.19 -13.27
C TRP A 404 -6.40 24.50 -13.60
N GLN A 405 -5.71 25.41 -14.27
CA GLN A 405 -6.29 26.68 -14.72
C GLN A 405 -6.83 26.58 -16.14
N LEU A 406 -8.13 26.80 -16.27
CA LEU A 406 -8.86 26.94 -17.51
C LEU A 406 -8.90 28.39 -17.95
N THR A 407 -8.64 28.63 -19.23
CA THR A 407 -8.77 29.93 -19.88
C THR A 407 -10.00 29.92 -20.83
N SER A 408 -10.38 31.05 -21.42
CA SER A 408 -11.52 31.13 -22.32
C SER A 408 -11.57 30.00 -23.34
N ALA A 409 -12.75 29.36 -23.47
CA ALA A 409 -13.04 28.26 -24.38
C ALA A 409 -12.16 27.01 -24.17
N SER A 410 -11.72 26.74 -22.95
CA SER A 410 -10.95 25.53 -22.61
C SER A 410 -11.72 24.57 -21.71
N SER A 411 -11.23 23.32 -21.66
CA SER A 411 -11.83 22.27 -20.84
C SER A 411 -10.78 21.29 -20.33
N VAL A 412 -11.07 20.69 -19.18
CA VAL A 412 -10.39 19.50 -18.63
C VAL A 412 -11.44 18.42 -18.42
N SER A 413 -11.15 17.19 -18.83
CA SER A 413 -12.08 16.07 -18.75
C SER A 413 -11.39 14.76 -18.48
N GLN A 414 -12.13 13.82 -17.86
CA GLN A 414 -11.69 12.45 -17.64
C GLN A 414 -12.84 11.49 -17.98
N THR A 415 -12.54 10.42 -18.71
CA THR A 415 -13.50 9.34 -18.98
C THR A 415 -13.22 8.15 -18.09
N LEU A 416 -14.12 7.90 -17.18
CA LEU A 416 -14.05 6.81 -16.21
C LEU A 416 -14.75 5.58 -16.77
N ALA A 417 -14.06 4.45 -16.88
CA ALA A 417 -14.52 3.25 -17.57
C ALA A 417 -15.06 2.14 -16.66
N SER A 418 -14.94 2.28 -15.34
CA SER A 418 -15.34 1.23 -14.38
C SER A 418 -16.12 1.83 -13.21
N VAL A 419 -17.14 2.63 -13.54
CA VAL A 419 -18.00 3.26 -12.54
C VAL A 419 -19.23 2.36 -12.33
N PRO A 420 -19.42 1.73 -11.16
CA PRO A 420 -20.57 0.88 -10.90
C PRO A 420 -21.89 1.60 -11.14
N ASN A 421 -22.89 0.90 -11.66
CA ASN A 421 -24.22 1.48 -11.84
C ASN A 421 -24.79 2.01 -10.51
N GLY A 422 -25.44 3.16 -10.56
CA GLY A 422 -25.98 3.83 -9.40
C GLY A 422 -26.14 5.34 -9.56
N SER A 423 -26.52 6.01 -8.49
CA SER A 423 -26.64 7.48 -8.42
C SER A 423 -25.35 8.09 -7.87
N TYR A 424 -24.90 9.18 -8.48
CA TYR A 424 -23.64 9.85 -8.12
C TYR A 424 -23.81 11.35 -8.00
N THR A 425 -22.89 11.93 -7.23
CA THR A 425 -22.66 13.37 -7.17
C THR A 425 -21.24 13.67 -7.62
N LEU A 426 -21.09 14.54 -8.62
CA LEU A 426 -19.84 15.14 -9.04
C LEU A 426 -19.64 16.45 -8.32
N SER A 427 -18.45 16.70 -7.77
CA SER A 427 -18.09 18.04 -7.28
C SER A 427 -16.69 18.44 -7.69
N VAL A 428 -16.40 19.72 -7.64
CA VAL A 428 -15.09 20.32 -7.89
C VAL A 428 -14.98 21.61 -7.09
N TRP A 429 -13.79 21.95 -6.65
CA TRP A 429 -13.50 23.27 -6.13
C TRP A 429 -13.08 24.19 -7.28
N ALA A 430 -13.61 25.40 -7.30
CA ALA A 430 -13.39 26.39 -8.35
C ALA A 430 -13.02 27.75 -7.78
N ARG A 431 -12.11 28.45 -8.45
CA ARG A 431 -11.67 29.81 -8.12
C ARG A 431 -11.43 30.62 -9.39
N GLY A 432 -11.85 31.86 -9.45
CA GLY A 432 -11.66 32.74 -10.60
C GLY A 432 -12.90 33.59 -10.92
N THR A 433 -12.78 34.43 -11.95
CA THR A 433 -13.85 35.33 -12.39
C THR A 433 -14.49 34.90 -13.70
N GLY A 434 -14.08 33.75 -14.23
CA GLY A 434 -14.64 33.21 -15.47
C GLY A 434 -16.05 32.63 -15.29
N THR A 435 -16.67 32.29 -16.41
CA THR A 435 -17.94 31.54 -16.47
C THR A 435 -17.73 30.23 -17.23
N GLY A 436 -18.40 29.19 -16.79
CA GLY A 436 -18.22 27.87 -17.37
C GLY A 436 -19.27 26.87 -16.89
N THR A 437 -19.00 25.57 -17.10
CA THR A 437 -19.89 24.47 -16.73
C THR A 437 -19.09 23.32 -16.14
N LEU A 438 -19.65 22.72 -15.06
CA LEU A 438 -19.29 21.39 -14.57
C LEU A 438 -20.26 20.39 -15.22
N GLN A 439 -19.75 19.29 -15.78
CA GLN A 439 -20.55 18.40 -16.62
C GLN A 439 -20.28 16.92 -16.29
N ALA A 440 -21.32 16.10 -16.43
CA ALA A 440 -21.25 14.63 -16.46
C ALA A 440 -21.95 14.14 -17.73
N LYS A 441 -21.24 13.29 -18.52
CA LYS A 441 -21.70 12.80 -19.83
C LYS A 441 -21.48 11.30 -19.96
N GLY A 442 -22.19 10.69 -20.95
CA GLY A 442 -21.92 9.31 -21.37
C GLY A 442 -22.17 8.26 -20.32
N PHE A 443 -22.94 8.55 -19.28
CA PHE A 443 -23.24 7.65 -18.16
C PHE A 443 -24.48 6.76 -18.38
N GLY A 444 -25.01 6.73 -19.60
CA GLY A 444 -26.21 5.94 -19.97
C GLY A 444 -27.52 6.69 -19.81
N GLY A 445 -27.49 7.95 -19.44
CA GLY A 445 -28.63 8.87 -19.35
C GLY A 445 -28.40 10.15 -20.16
N THR A 446 -29.29 11.12 -20.00
CA THR A 446 -29.13 12.45 -20.57
C THR A 446 -27.98 13.17 -19.88
N ASP A 447 -27.09 13.79 -20.66
CA ASP A 447 -25.96 14.57 -20.15
C ASP A 447 -26.45 15.65 -19.17
N LEU A 448 -25.72 15.80 -18.07
CA LEU A 448 -26.03 16.77 -17.03
C LEU A 448 -24.96 17.87 -16.95
N SER A 449 -25.38 19.06 -16.59
CA SER A 449 -24.47 20.18 -16.34
C SER A 449 -24.99 21.14 -15.31
N THR A 450 -24.08 21.85 -14.66
CA THR A 450 -24.38 22.98 -13.77
C THR A 450 -23.38 24.10 -14.03
N ALA A 451 -23.74 25.35 -13.65
CA ALA A 451 -22.85 26.48 -13.80
C ALA A 451 -21.57 26.26 -12.96
N LEU A 452 -20.42 26.46 -13.60
CA LEU A 452 -19.12 26.52 -12.95
C LEU A 452 -18.79 27.99 -12.75
N SER A 453 -18.75 28.42 -11.50
CA SER A 453 -18.39 29.77 -11.11
C SER A 453 -17.53 29.72 -9.85
N GLY A 454 -16.53 30.57 -9.79
CA GLY A 454 -15.68 30.77 -8.64
C GLY A 454 -15.73 32.22 -8.16
N SER A 455 -15.02 32.50 -7.09
CA SER A 455 -14.70 33.85 -6.64
C SER A 455 -13.24 34.16 -6.96
N ALA A 456 -12.93 35.39 -7.31
CA ALA A 456 -11.58 35.82 -7.61
C ALA A 456 -10.58 35.51 -6.47
N ASN A 457 -11.06 35.57 -5.22
CA ASN A 457 -10.21 35.53 -4.03
C ASN A 457 -10.44 34.29 -3.14
N ALA A 458 -11.41 33.43 -3.47
CA ALA A 458 -11.74 32.28 -2.63
C ALA A 458 -12.11 31.06 -3.50
N TRP A 459 -11.78 29.88 -3.02
CA TRP A 459 -12.26 28.62 -3.54
C TRP A 459 -13.70 28.39 -3.11
N ALA A 460 -14.54 27.93 -4.03
CA ALA A 460 -15.93 27.57 -3.78
C ALA A 460 -16.21 26.18 -4.39
N GLN A 461 -16.95 25.35 -3.65
CA GLN A 461 -17.31 24.03 -4.15
C GLN A 461 -18.55 24.13 -5.05
N VAL A 462 -18.46 23.56 -6.24
CA VAL A 462 -19.56 23.41 -7.20
C VAL A 462 -19.96 21.94 -7.24
N LYS A 463 -21.26 21.64 -7.19
CA LYS A 463 -21.81 20.28 -7.19
C LYS A 463 -22.82 20.05 -8.30
N LEU A 464 -22.78 18.85 -8.87
CA LEU A 464 -23.74 18.33 -9.85
C LEU A 464 -24.24 16.97 -9.37
N SER A 465 -25.48 16.91 -8.92
CA SER A 465 -26.10 15.69 -8.38
C SER A 465 -27.03 15.03 -9.42
N GLY A 466 -27.51 13.81 -9.11
CA GLY A 466 -28.49 13.10 -9.94
C GLY A 466 -27.87 12.37 -11.14
N ILE A 467 -26.57 12.10 -11.13
CA ILE A 467 -25.89 11.37 -12.21
C ILE A 467 -26.24 9.89 -12.04
N ALA A 468 -27.16 9.37 -12.87
CA ALA A 468 -27.62 7.99 -12.81
C ALA A 468 -26.81 7.11 -13.76
N VAL A 469 -25.67 6.60 -13.32
CA VAL A 469 -24.84 5.69 -14.12
C VAL A 469 -25.55 4.36 -14.34
N SER A 470 -25.72 3.98 -15.61
CA SER A 470 -26.40 2.74 -16.01
C SER A 470 -25.59 1.86 -16.97
N ASN A 471 -24.45 2.34 -17.47
CA ASN A 471 -23.62 1.67 -18.48
C ASN A 471 -22.17 1.43 -18.03
N GLY A 472 -21.88 1.59 -16.75
CA GLY A 472 -20.55 1.37 -16.18
C GLY A 472 -19.52 2.47 -16.48
N LYS A 473 -19.93 3.62 -17.02
CA LYS A 473 -19.04 4.70 -17.48
C LYS A 473 -19.56 6.06 -17.05
N CYS A 474 -18.64 7.04 -16.97
CA CYS A 474 -18.98 8.44 -16.78
C CYS A 474 -17.81 9.31 -17.26
N GLN A 475 -18.09 10.27 -18.13
CA GLN A 475 -17.14 11.35 -18.40
C GLN A 475 -17.47 12.53 -17.49
N ILE A 476 -16.48 12.98 -16.74
CA ILE A 476 -16.55 14.18 -15.91
C ILE A 476 -15.73 15.29 -16.55
N SER A 477 -16.19 16.54 -16.48
CA SER A 477 -15.45 17.67 -17.06
C SER A 477 -15.79 19.00 -16.43
N ALA A 478 -14.79 19.89 -16.44
CA ALA A 478 -14.98 21.32 -16.23
C ALA A 478 -14.60 22.07 -17.51
N ALA A 479 -15.40 23.03 -17.92
CA ALA A 479 -15.17 23.84 -19.12
C ALA A 479 -15.42 25.30 -18.82
N THR A 480 -14.58 26.17 -19.37
CA THR A 480 -14.70 27.64 -19.29
C THR A 480 -15.20 28.19 -20.62
N SER A 481 -16.26 29.01 -20.60
CA SER A 481 -16.75 29.73 -21.78
C SER A 481 -16.16 31.13 -21.92
N ALA A 482 -15.84 31.78 -20.78
CA ALA A 482 -15.21 33.10 -20.77
C ALA A 482 -14.39 33.31 -19.49
N GLY A 483 -13.35 34.13 -19.58
CA GLY A 483 -12.49 34.47 -18.45
C GLY A 483 -11.57 33.32 -18.03
N THR A 484 -11.24 33.27 -16.76
CA THR A 484 -10.30 32.29 -16.17
C THR A 484 -10.89 31.67 -14.93
N ILE A 485 -10.86 30.34 -14.84
CA ILE A 485 -11.25 29.55 -13.67
C ILE A 485 -10.16 28.50 -13.40
N SER A 486 -9.67 28.46 -12.18
CA SER A 486 -8.89 27.33 -11.68
C SER A 486 -9.81 26.31 -11.04
N VAL A 487 -9.57 25.03 -11.27
CA VAL A 487 -10.32 23.89 -10.72
C VAL A 487 -9.39 22.96 -10.01
N ASP A 488 -9.90 22.34 -8.92
CA ASP A 488 -9.12 21.47 -8.05
C ASP A 488 -10.04 20.47 -7.33
N ASP A 489 -9.50 19.39 -6.79
CA ASP A 489 -10.20 18.41 -5.95
C ASP A 489 -11.54 17.92 -6.53
N PHE A 490 -11.47 17.30 -7.71
CA PHE A 490 -12.64 16.64 -8.28
C PHE A 490 -13.08 15.45 -7.43
N THR A 491 -14.38 15.28 -7.26
CA THR A 491 -14.94 14.06 -6.66
C THR A 491 -16.10 13.52 -7.49
N LEU A 492 -16.15 12.23 -7.72
CA LEU A 492 -17.31 11.49 -8.20
C LEU A 492 -17.63 10.41 -7.18
N ILE A 493 -18.60 10.68 -6.30
CA ILE A 493 -18.95 9.80 -5.17
C ILE A 493 -20.34 9.20 -5.42
N LYS A 494 -20.48 7.90 -5.12
CA LYS A 494 -21.75 7.19 -5.15
C LYS A 494 -22.62 7.62 -3.97
N ASN A 495 -23.91 7.96 -4.25
CA ASN A 495 -24.87 8.39 -3.22
C ASN A 495 -25.43 7.22 -2.41
#